data_c5c64da1cc697d4241bdae57af0846d1
#
_entry.id   c5c64da1cc697d4241bdae57af0846d1
#
_cell.length_a   1.000
_cell.length_b   1.000
_cell.length_c   1.000
_cell.angle_alpha   90.00
_cell.angle_beta   90.00
_cell.angle_gamma   90.00
#
_symmetry.space_group_name_H-M   'P 1'
#
loop_
_entity.id
_entity.type
_entity.pdbx_description
1 polymer ?
#
loop_
_entity_poly.entity_id
_entity_poly.type
_entity_poly.pdbx_seq_one_letter_code
_entity_poly.pdbx_strand_id
1 'polypeptide(L)'
;MAGAVRLEPVDEQNLEPLLSVAAAEAEPEDVMPPVDAPAGWSLARREAFRDFHRASFAGLDGPTRTRMYAILAAGEVVGMVRMTRCDQPGTVETGMWLGRSARGQGLGAAALRELLNAAAAAGMRTVVAETTPDNAGAISVLRKCGARLREDAGKVRAEMCLDSALPAL
;
A
#
# COMPACT_ATOMS: atom_id res chain seq x y z
N MET A 1 -1.34 7.51 -21.10
CA MET A 1 -2.33 7.77 -20.04
C MET A 1 -2.38 6.56 -19.13
N ALA A 2 -2.19 6.76 -17.86
CA ALA A 2 -2.46 5.70 -16.90
C ALA A 2 -3.94 5.35 -16.97
N GLY A 3 -4.26 4.09 -17.19
CA GLY A 3 -5.63 3.62 -17.10
C GLY A 3 -6.20 3.85 -15.70
N ALA A 4 -7.52 3.78 -15.57
CA ALA A 4 -8.18 3.92 -14.28
C ALA A 4 -7.64 2.88 -13.30
N VAL A 5 -7.25 3.33 -12.12
CA VAL A 5 -6.80 2.46 -11.03
C VAL A 5 -7.97 2.24 -10.07
N ARG A 6 -8.11 0.99 -9.66
CA ARG A 6 -9.12 0.59 -8.67
C ARG A 6 -8.45 -0.18 -7.55
N LEU A 7 -8.93 0.00 -6.33
CA LEU A 7 -8.52 -0.78 -5.18
C LEU A 7 -9.60 -1.80 -4.83
N GLU A 8 -9.18 -3.03 -4.59
CA GLU A 8 -10.06 -4.07 -4.06
C GLU A 8 -9.46 -4.62 -2.76
N PRO A 9 -10.23 -4.76 -1.68
CA PRO A 9 -9.72 -5.42 -0.49
C PRO A 9 -9.16 -6.79 -0.84
N VAL A 10 -7.98 -7.10 -0.30
CA VAL A 10 -7.37 -8.42 -0.54
C VAL A 10 -8.24 -9.48 0.13
N ASP A 11 -8.59 -10.51 -0.65
CA ASP A 11 -9.41 -11.64 -0.24
C ASP A 11 -8.91 -12.93 -0.92
N GLU A 12 -9.57 -14.04 -0.71
CA GLU A 12 -9.16 -15.31 -1.32
C GLU A 12 -9.23 -15.29 -2.85
N GLN A 13 -10.05 -14.41 -3.45
CA GLN A 13 -10.20 -14.35 -4.90
C GLN A 13 -9.02 -13.65 -5.58
N ASN A 14 -8.46 -12.61 -4.95
CA ASN A 14 -7.36 -11.84 -5.52
C ASN A 14 -5.99 -12.14 -4.91
N LEU A 15 -5.93 -12.97 -3.87
CA LEU A 15 -4.67 -13.31 -3.20
C LEU A 15 -3.69 -14.04 -4.13
N GLU A 16 -4.15 -15.04 -4.87
CA GLU A 16 -3.27 -15.77 -5.81
C GLU A 16 -2.79 -14.91 -6.98
N PRO A 17 -3.65 -14.10 -7.63
CA PRO A 17 -3.18 -13.12 -8.59
C PRO A 17 -2.14 -12.15 -8.01
N LEU A 18 -2.32 -11.69 -6.77
CA LEU A 18 -1.37 -10.80 -6.11
C LEU A 18 -0.03 -11.51 -5.87
N LEU A 19 -0.06 -12.75 -5.37
CA LEU A 19 1.17 -13.55 -5.19
C LEU A 19 1.89 -13.78 -6.52
N SER A 20 1.15 -14.03 -7.59
CA SER A 20 1.73 -14.22 -8.93
C SER A 20 2.51 -12.99 -9.38
N VAL A 21 1.96 -11.79 -9.18
CA VAL A 21 2.66 -10.54 -9.51
C VAL A 21 3.88 -10.34 -8.64
N ALA A 22 3.75 -10.58 -7.34
CA ALA A 22 4.87 -10.46 -6.40
C ALA A 22 6.01 -11.40 -6.78
N ALA A 23 5.70 -12.66 -7.05
CA ALA A 23 6.71 -13.67 -7.38
C ALA A 23 7.41 -13.40 -8.72
N ALA A 24 6.70 -12.82 -9.68
CA ALA A 24 7.25 -12.53 -11.01
C ALA A 24 8.00 -11.19 -11.06
N GLU A 25 7.58 -10.19 -10.26
CA GLU A 25 7.99 -8.81 -10.48
C GLU A 25 8.47 -8.07 -9.23
N ALA A 26 8.66 -8.75 -8.12
CA ALA A 26 9.15 -8.13 -6.89
C ALA A 26 10.03 -9.10 -6.10
N GLU A 27 10.85 -8.55 -5.22
CA GLU A 27 11.61 -9.36 -4.27
C GLU A 27 10.78 -9.59 -3.00
N PRO A 28 10.89 -10.77 -2.35
CA PRO A 28 10.10 -11.05 -1.15
C PRO A 28 10.26 -10.00 -0.06
N GLU A 29 11.48 -9.49 0.10
CA GLU A 29 11.82 -8.52 1.15
C GLU A 29 11.10 -7.18 0.97
N ASP A 30 10.66 -6.88 -0.25
CA ASP A 30 9.99 -5.61 -0.58
C ASP A 30 8.47 -5.68 -0.38
N VAL A 31 7.92 -6.88 -0.24
CA VAL A 31 6.46 -7.08 -0.29
C VAL A 31 5.87 -7.81 0.91
N MET A 32 6.72 -8.30 1.81
CA MET A 32 6.29 -8.99 3.01
C MET A 32 7.36 -8.90 4.11
N PRO A 33 6.98 -9.10 5.38
CA PRO A 33 7.96 -9.13 6.47
C PRO A 33 8.99 -10.25 6.30
N PRO A 34 10.19 -10.11 6.88
CA PRO A 34 11.19 -11.18 6.87
C PRO A 34 10.66 -12.46 7.50
N VAL A 35 10.96 -13.58 6.87
CA VAL A 35 10.64 -14.90 7.39
C VAL A 35 11.89 -15.79 7.31
N ASP A 36 12.00 -16.73 8.22
CA ASP A 36 13.07 -17.75 8.19
C ASP A 36 12.70 -18.83 7.16
N ALA A 37 13.17 -18.62 5.94
CA ALA A 37 12.87 -19.47 4.80
C ALA A 37 14.03 -19.39 3.80
N PRO A 38 14.19 -20.38 2.91
CA PRO A 38 15.15 -20.29 1.81
C PRO A 38 14.98 -19.01 1.00
N ALA A 39 16.07 -18.53 0.41
CA ALA A 39 16.08 -17.30 -0.37
C ALA A 39 15.14 -17.37 -1.58
N GLY A 40 14.67 -16.21 -2.02
CA GLY A 40 13.77 -16.08 -3.16
C GLY A 40 12.33 -16.51 -2.84
N TRP A 41 11.57 -16.77 -3.88
CA TRP A 41 10.16 -17.17 -3.77
C TRP A 41 10.04 -18.71 -3.61
N SER A 42 10.59 -19.23 -2.50
CA SER A 42 10.42 -20.61 -2.09
C SER A 42 8.95 -20.94 -1.77
N LEU A 43 8.62 -22.23 -1.70
CA LEU A 43 7.28 -22.66 -1.28
C LEU A 43 6.92 -22.12 0.12
N ALA A 44 7.88 -22.17 1.04
CA ALA A 44 7.68 -21.66 2.39
C ALA A 44 7.40 -20.15 2.38
N ARG A 45 8.09 -19.39 1.53
CA ARG A 45 7.92 -17.95 1.43
C ARG A 45 6.59 -17.58 0.77
N ARG A 46 6.16 -18.33 -0.23
CA ARG A 46 4.84 -18.17 -0.84
C ARG A 46 3.71 -18.41 0.16
N GLU A 47 3.84 -19.43 0.99
CA GLU A 47 2.86 -19.70 2.04
C GLU A 47 2.86 -18.61 3.10
N ALA A 48 4.03 -18.12 3.50
CA ALA A 48 4.13 -16.99 4.42
C ALA A 48 3.47 -15.72 3.85
N PHE A 49 3.59 -15.48 2.55
CA PHE A 49 2.90 -14.37 1.88
C PHE A 49 1.37 -14.51 2.00
N ARG A 50 0.84 -15.70 1.78
CA ARG A 50 -0.59 -15.96 1.92
C ARG A 50 -1.05 -15.72 3.36
N ASP A 51 -0.33 -16.26 4.32
CA ASP A 51 -0.67 -16.11 5.75
C ASP A 51 -0.61 -14.66 6.19
N PHE A 52 0.40 -13.93 5.73
CA PHE A 52 0.54 -12.51 6.02
C PHE A 52 -0.68 -11.70 5.55
N HIS A 53 -1.16 -11.96 4.36
CA HIS A 53 -2.33 -11.26 3.83
C HIS A 53 -3.63 -11.72 4.48
N ARG A 54 -3.79 -13.03 4.70
CA ARG A 54 -4.98 -13.59 5.38
C ARG A 54 -5.15 -13.02 6.78
N ALA A 55 -4.06 -12.78 7.49
CA ALA A 55 -4.10 -12.19 8.83
C ALA A 55 -4.77 -10.82 8.87
N SER A 56 -4.83 -10.12 7.74
CA SER A 56 -5.42 -8.79 7.64
C SER A 56 -6.77 -8.75 6.88
N PHE A 57 -7.37 -9.88 6.59
CA PHE A 57 -8.67 -9.93 5.89
C PHE A 57 -9.78 -9.24 6.68
N ALA A 58 -9.70 -9.22 8.01
CA ALA A 58 -10.69 -8.53 8.86
C ALA A 58 -10.58 -6.99 8.80
N GLY A 59 -9.53 -6.45 8.21
CA GLY A 59 -9.38 -5.02 7.98
C GLY A 59 -8.98 -4.22 9.21
N LEU A 60 -9.34 -2.94 9.22
CA LEU A 60 -8.91 -1.97 10.24
C LEU A 60 -9.34 -2.33 11.66
N ASP A 61 -10.45 -3.02 11.81
CA ASP A 61 -10.96 -3.43 13.11
C ASP A 61 -10.56 -4.85 13.50
N GLY A 62 -9.76 -5.51 12.66
CA GLY A 62 -9.22 -6.84 12.93
C GLY A 62 -7.93 -6.80 13.75
N PRO A 63 -7.35 -7.99 14.04
CA PRO A 63 -6.21 -8.10 14.96
C PRO A 63 -4.95 -7.35 14.47
N THR A 64 -4.74 -7.24 13.18
CA THR A 64 -3.58 -6.51 12.63
C THR A 64 -3.83 -5.03 12.47
N ARG A 65 -5.07 -4.58 12.65
CA ARG A 65 -5.47 -3.18 12.45
C ARG A 65 -5.13 -2.65 11.05
N THR A 66 -5.11 -3.54 10.07
CA THR A 66 -4.65 -3.25 8.71
C THR A 66 -5.70 -3.64 7.68
N ARG A 67 -5.93 -2.75 6.72
CA ARG A 67 -6.66 -3.04 5.50
C ARG A 67 -5.66 -3.09 4.34
N MET A 68 -5.64 -4.19 3.62
CA MET A 68 -4.82 -4.36 2.42
C MET A 68 -5.69 -4.35 1.19
N TYR A 69 -5.23 -3.65 0.15
CA TYR A 69 -5.91 -3.56 -1.13
C TYR A 69 -5.00 -4.06 -2.25
N ALA A 70 -5.53 -4.91 -3.10
CA ALA A 70 -4.93 -5.15 -4.40
C ALA A 70 -5.14 -3.91 -5.27
N ILE A 71 -4.09 -3.49 -5.97
CA ILE A 71 -4.16 -2.39 -6.94
C ILE A 71 -4.44 -3.00 -8.30
N LEU A 72 -5.54 -2.58 -8.92
CA LEU A 72 -5.91 -3.05 -10.26
C LEU A 72 -5.77 -1.89 -11.25
N ALA A 73 -5.12 -2.19 -12.37
CA ALA A 73 -5.02 -1.30 -13.51
C ALA A 73 -5.49 -2.09 -14.74
N ALA A 74 -6.44 -1.53 -15.48
CA ALA A 74 -7.06 -2.22 -16.63
C ALA A 74 -7.60 -3.63 -16.26
N GLY A 75 -8.09 -3.79 -15.04
CA GLY A 75 -8.65 -5.05 -14.56
C GLY A 75 -7.63 -6.08 -14.09
N GLU A 76 -6.34 -5.77 -14.12
CA GLU A 76 -5.27 -6.68 -13.70
C GLU A 76 -4.60 -6.20 -12.42
N VAL A 77 -4.25 -7.14 -11.54
CA VAL A 77 -3.51 -6.84 -10.32
C VAL A 77 -2.08 -6.41 -10.68
N VAL A 78 -1.66 -5.24 -10.20
CA VAL A 78 -0.33 -4.69 -10.48
C VAL A 78 0.48 -4.43 -9.21
N GLY A 79 -0.10 -4.58 -8.03
CA GLY A 79 0.57 -4.35 -6.77
C GLY A 79 -0.38 -4.34 -5.60
N MET A 80 0.07 -3.80 -4.48
CA MET A 80 -0.69 -3.73 -3.24
C MET A 80 -0.44 -2.41 -2.53
N VAL A 81 -1.47 -1.89 -1.89
CA VAL A 81 -1.37 -0.75 -0.97
C VAL A 81 -2.14 -1.08 0.30
N ARG A 82 -1.59 -0.67 1.43
CA ARG A 82 -2.22 -0.93 2.74
C ARG A 82 -2.37 0.34 3.55
N MET A 83 -3.26 0.30 4.52
CA MET A 83 -3.32 1.27 5.61
C MET A 83 -3.45 0.53 6.93
N THR A 84 -2.68 0.98 7.92
CA THR A 84 -2.64 0.39 9.26
C THR A 84 -2.94 1.49 10.27
N ARG A 85 -3.85 1.23 11.21
CA ARG A 85 -4.15 2.20 12.27
C ARG A 85 -2.90 2.46 13.11
N CYS A 86 -2.61 3.73 13.32
CA CYS A 86 -1.60 4.18 14.27
C CYS A 86 -2.22 4.32 15.67
N ASP A 87 -1.38 4.47 16.68
CA ASP A 87 -1.86 4.72 18.05
C ASP A 87 -2.53 6.08 18.17
N GLN A 88 -2.11 7.05 17.36
CA GLN A 88 -2.77 8.34 17.28
C GLN A 88 -4.15 8.17 16.62
N PRO A 89 -5.25 8.59 17.30
CA PRO A 89 -6.59 8.44 16.74
C PRO A 89 -6.74 9.15 15.40
N GLY A 90 -7.49 8.51 14.49
CA GLY A 90 -7.76 9.07 13.17
C GLY A 90 -6.58 9.04 12.21
N THR A 91 -5.50 8.36 12.55
CA THR A 91 -4.27 8.29 11.76
C THR A 91 -4.02 6.86 11.30
N VAL A 92 -3.69 6.72 10.03
CA VAL A 92 -3.22 5.45 9.44
C VAL A 92 -1.88 5.66 8.76
N GLU A 93 -1.04 4.62 8.81
CA GLU A 93 0.18 4.55 8.02
C GLU A 93 -0.08 3.77 6.76
N THR A 94 0.46 4.24 5.63
CA THR A 94 0.36 3.53 4.36
C THR A 94 1.70 3.00 3.90
N GLY A 95 1.65 1.88 3.18
CA GLY A 95 2.77 1.32 2.44
C GLY A 95 2.25 0.74 1.14
N MET A 96 3.10 0.71 0.11
CA MET A 96 2.71 0.30 -1.23
C MET A 96 3.88 -0.37 -1.93
N TRP A 97 3.56 -1.33 -2.79
CA TRP A 97 4.50 -1.80 -3.80
C TRP A 97 3.79 -2.01 -5.12
N LEU A 98 4.53 -1.84 -6.20
CA LEU A 98 4.09 -2.14 -7.56
C LEU A 98 5.06 -3.14 -8.19
N GLY A 99 4.55 -4.06 -8.98
CA GLY A 99 5.39 -4.89 -9.84
C GLY A 99 6.24 -4.03 -10.78
N ARG A 100 7.41 -4.52 -11.16
CA ARG A 100 8.38 -3.74 -11.96
C ARG A 100 7.79 -3.19 -13.25
N SER A 101 6.99 -3.98 -13.96
CA SER A 101 6.38 -3.56 -15.22
C SER A 101 5.33 -2.46 -15.06
N ALA A 102 4.82 -2.27 -13.86
CA ALA A 102 3.80 -1.25 -13.56
C ALA A 102 4.40 0.08 -13.09
N ARG A 103 5.70 0.13 -12.86
CA ARG A 103 6.37 1.35 -12.36
C ARG A 103 6.57 2.38 -13.47
N GLY A 104 6.66 3.64 -13.09
CA GLY A 104 6.93 4.72 -14.03
C GLY A 104 5.78 5.12 -14.93
N GLN A 105 4.56 4.70 -14.61
CA GLN A 105 3.35 4.96 -15.43
C GLN A 105 2.30 5.81 -14.70
N GLY A 106 2.65 6.37 -13.54
CA GLY A 106 1.70 7.16 -12.75
C GLY A 106 0.72 6.32 -11.92
N LEU A 107 0.84 5.01 -11.93
CA LEU A 107 -0.08 4.12 -11.21
C LEU A 107 0.06 4.26 -9.70
N GLY A 108 1.26 4.49 -9.19
CA GLY A 108 1.51 4.68 -7.76
C GLY A 108 0.76 5.88 -7.20
N ALA A 109 0.81 7.02 -7.87
CA ALA A 109 0.09 8.22 -7.46
C ALA A 109 -1.43 8.02 -7.54
N ALA A 110 -1.90 7.36 -8.61
CA ALA A 110 -3.32 7.04 -8.74
C ALA A 110 -3.80 6.10 -7.63
N ALA A 111 -3.02 5.07 -7.31
CA ALA A 111 -3.34 4.14 -6.23
C ALA A 111 -3.35 4.84 -4.86
N LEU A 112 -2.38 5.71 -4.60
CA LEU A 112 -2.35 6.45 -3.33
C LEU A 112 -3.55 7.39 -3.21
N ARG A 113 -3.97 8.06 -4.28
CA ARG A 113 -5.19 8.88 -4.25
C ARG A 113 -6.43 8.05 -3.90
N GLU A 114 -6.54 6.86 -4.47
CA GLU A 114 -7.64 5.96 -4.13
C GLU A 114 -7.57 5.50 -2.67
N LEU A 115 -6.36 5.26 -2.15
CA LEU A 115 -6.20 4.94 -0.73
C LEU A 115 -6.62 6.12 0.15
N LEU A 116 -6.25 7.34 -0.20
CA LEU A 116 -6.66 8.53 0.56
C LEU A 116 -8.19 8.66 0.59
N ASN A 117 -8.86 8.38 -0.52
CA ASN A 117 -10.32 8.34 -0.57
C ASN A 117 -10.88 7.24 0.35
N ALA A 118 -10.30 6.06 0.32
CA ALA A 118 -10.72 4.96 1.18
C ALA A 118 -10.49 5.27 2.66
N ALA A 119 -9.39 5.90 3.00
CA ALA A 119 -9.08 6.31 4.37
C ALA A 119 -10.09 7.37 4.87
N ALA A 120 -10.40 8.36 4.04
CA ALA A 120 -11.41 9.37 4.36
C ALA A 120 -12.79 8.72 4.57
N ALA A 121 -13.18 7.79 3.70
CA ALA A 121 -14.44 7.06 3.83
C ALA A 121 -14.49 6.21 5.12
N ALA A 122 -13.35 5.75 5.61
CA ALA A 122 -13.23 5.03 6.88
C ALA A 122 -13.18 5.95 8.10
N GLY A 123 -13.29 7.26 7.92
CA GLY A 123 -13.29 8.23 9.01
C GLY A 123 -11.90 8.66 9.47
N MET A 124 -10.86 8.33 8.73
CA MET A 124 -9.50 8.77 9.05
C MET A 124 -9.31 10.25 8.70
N ARG A 125 -8.41 10.91 9.41
CA ARG A 125 -8.07 12.33 9.22
C ARG A 125 -6.68 12.54 8.64
N THR A 126 -5.78 11.62 8.90
CA THR A 126 -4.37 11.75 8.53
C THR A 126 -3.84 10.42 8.02
N VAL A 127 -3.11 10.48 6.92
CA VAL A 127 -2.35 9.34 6.40
C VAL A 127 -0.88 9.71 6.48
N VAL A 128 -0.08 8.84 7.09
CA VAL A 128 1.37 9.01 7.17
C VAL A 128 2.07 7.91 6.39
N ALA A 129 3.26 8.19 5.92
CA ALA A 129 4.12 7.24 5.23
C ALA A 129 5.57 7.51 5.56
N GLU A 130 6.39 6.50 5.41
CA GLU A 130 7.83 6.62 5.62
C GLU A 130 8.57 5.98 4.46
N THR A 131 9.61 6.63 3.99
CA THR A 131 10.49 6.10 2.95
C THR A 131 11.92 6.57 3.22
N THR A 132 12.82 6.26 2.31
CA THR A 132 14.22 6.68 2.40
C THR A 132 14.50 7.82 1.43
N PRO A 133 15.51 8.68 1.69
CA PRO A 133 15.82 9.82 0.82
C PRO A 133 16.20 9.43 -0.62
N ASP A 134 16.71 8.22 -0.81
CA ASP A 134 17.10 7.69 -2.13
C ASP A 134 15.94 7.05 -2.90
N ASN A 135 14.77 6.89 -2.28
CA ASN A 135 13.60 6.34 -2.95
C ASN A 135 12.86 7.44 -3.72
N ALA A 136 13.42 7.83 -4.86
CA ALA A 136 12.88 8.91 -5.68
C ALA A 136 11.46 8.62 -6.17
N GLY A 137 11.14 7.36 -6.46
CA GLY A 137 9.81 6.95 -6.90
C GLY A 137 8.76 7.19 -5.84
N ALA A 138 9.00 6.74 -4.62
CA ALA A 138 8.08 6.96 -3.50
C ALA A 138 7.91 8.44 -3.18
N ILE A 139 9.01 9.20 -3.15
CA ILE A 139 8.97 10.65 -2.89
C ILE A 139 8.12 11.36 -3.95
N SER A 140 8.29 11.00 -5.23
CA SER A 140 7.50 11.57 -6.30
C SER A 140 6.01 11.28 -6.14
N VAL A 141 5.64 10.04 -5.81
CA VAL A 141 4.25 9.66 -5.55
C VAL A 141 3.67 10.47 -4.41
N LEU A 142 4.38 10.56 -3.30
CA LEU A 142 3.93 11.29 -2.13
C LEU A 142 3.72 12.78 -2.43
N ARG A 143 4.67 13.42 -3.14
CA ARG A 143 4.52 14.82 -3.55
C ARG A 143 3.33 15.06 -4.46
N LYS A 144 3.11 14.18 -5.43
CA LYS A 144 1.96 14.27 -6.34
C LYS A 144 0.62 14.17 -5.62
N CYS A 145 0.61 13.51 -4.47
CA CYS A 145 -0.59 13.38 -3.64
C CYS A 145 -0.69 14.46 -2.55
N GLY A 146 0.14 15.48 -2.62
CA GLY A 146 0.06 16.63 -1.71
C GLY A 146 0.67 16.40 -0.34
N ALA A 147 1.52 15.38 -0.19
CA ALA A 147 2.14 15.09 1.09
C ALA A 147 3.09 16.22 1.53
N ARG A 148 3.08 16.50 2.82
CA ARG A 148 4.09 17.29 3.47
C ARG A 148 5.23 16.36 3.86
N LEU A 149 6.43 16.62 3.34
CA LEU A 149 7.60 15.79 3.57
C LEU A 149 8.52 16.41 4.61
N ARG A 150 9.09 15.57 5.47
CA ARG A 150 10.11 15.95 6.44
C ARG A 150 11.18 14.87 6.50
N GLU A 151 12.45 15.28 6.45
CA GLU A 151 13.57 14.37 6.63
C GLU A 151 13.96 14.34 8.11
N ASP A 152 14.12 13.16 8.67
CA ASP A 152 14.45 12.95 10.06
C ASP A 152 15.19 11.61 10.22
N ALA A 153 16.38 11.66 10.83
CA ALA A 153 17.18 10.46 11.14
C ALA A 153 17.41 9.53 9.94
N GLY A 154 17.68 10.09 8.76
CA GLY A 154 17.94 9.31 7.56
C GLY A 154 16.68 8.75 6.88
N LYS A 155 15.51 9.17 7.32
CA LYS A 155 14.22 8.77 6.74
C LYS A 155 13.45 9.99 6.27
N VAL A 156 12.59 9.78 5.29
CA VAL A 156 11.61 10.77 4.84
C VAL A 156 10.26 10.38 5.37
N ARG A 157 9.67 11.26 6.16
CA ARG A 157 8.30 11.10 6.66
C ARG A 157 7.37 11.98 5.87
N ALA A 158 6.23 11.42 5.50
CA ALA A 158 5.20 12.11 4.75
C ALA A 158 3.92 12.14 5.56
N GLU A 159 3.22 13.26 5.48
CA GLU A 159 1.91 13.42 6.11
C GLU A 159 0.94 14.01 5.11
N MET A 160 -0.21 13.37 4.98
CA MET A 160 -1.31 13.81 4.14
C MET A 160 -2.53 14.02 5.02
N CYS A 161 -2.98 15.26 5.11
CA CYS A 161 -4.21 15.58 5.83
C CYS A 161 -5.39 15.29 4.93
N LEU A 162 -6.29 14.44 5.41
CA LEU A 162 -7.55 14.16 4.75
C LEU A 162 -8.52 15.25 5.20
N ASP A 163 -8.55 16.32 4.45
CA ASP A 163 -9.46 17.39 4.77
C ASP A 163 -10.88 16.90 4.51
N SER A 164 -11.59 16.59 5.58
CA SER A 164 -13.02 16.34 5.54
C SER A 164 -13.81 17.62 5.30
N ALA A 165 -13.13 18.67 4.92
CA ALA A 165 -13.70 20.01 4.84
C ALA A 165 -14.38 20.30 3.51
N LEU A 166 -14.89 19.31 2.84
CA LEU A 166 -15.97 19.56 1.92
C LEU A 166 -17.25 19.10 2.60
N PRO A 167 -17.96 20.01 3.25
CA PRO A 167 -19.31 19.66 3.65
C PRO A 167 -20.02 19.21 2.39
N ALA A 168 -20.60 18.03 2.45
CA ALA A 168 -21.58 17.65 1.45
C ALA A 168 -22.61 18.79 1.41
N LEU A 169 -22.63 19.50 0.31
CA LEU A 169 -23.70 20.44 0.03
C LEU A 169 -24.97 19.65 -0.26
#